data_0285b86da63ba8f266babf72991128ab
#
_entry.id   0285b86da63ba8f266babf72991128ab
#
_cell.length_a   1.000
_cell.length_b   1.000
_cell.length_c   1.000
_cell.angle_alpha   90.00
_cell.angle_beta   90.00
_cell.angle_gamma   90.00
#
_symmetry.space_group_name_H-M   'P 1'
#
loop_
_entity.id
_entity.type
_entity.pdbx_description
1 polymer ?
#
loop_
_entity_poly.entity_id
_entity_poly.type
_entity_poly.pdbx_seq_one_letter_code
_entity_poly.pdbx_strand_id
1 'polypeptide(L)'
;MKIMIQAECEDWDNWKKVYDDFAHIREGFSKDIFIGHEAENPNNLVLIQEIPSMEEMQAFMAKPENAEAISKSNVKLDTMKVTNLAD
;
A
#
# COMPACT_ATOMS: atom_id res chain seq x y z
N MET A 1 11.17 9.07 -5.14
CA MET A 1 11.15 8.99 -3.65
C MET A 1 10.77 7.58 -3.24
N LYS A 2 11.51 7.02 -2.32
CA LYS A 2 11.29 5.67 -1.83
C LYS A 2 10.60 5.72 -0.46
N ILE A 3 9.52 4.97 -0.29
CA ILE A 3 8.78 4.93 0.97
C ILE A 3 8.56 3.50 1.42
N MET A 4 8.41 3.31 2.73
CA MET A 4 7.96 2.06 3.32
C MET A 4 6.61 2.31 3.97
N ILE A 5 5.64 1.46 3.64
CA ILE A 5 4.30 1.51 4.22
C ILE A 5 4.13 0.26 5.07
N GLN A 6 3.74 0.46 6.33
CA GLN A 6 3.40 -0.62 7.25
C GLN A 6 1.96 -0.43 7.70
N ALA A 7 1.19 -1.52 7.74
CA ALA A 7 -0.20 -1.48 8.17
C ALA A 7 -0.66 -2.88 8.55
N GLU A 8 -1.75 -2.96 9.30
CA GLU A 8 -2.40 -4.22 9.59
C GLU A 8 -3.58 -4.44 8.66
N CYS A 9 -3.81 -5.68 8.26
CA CYS A 9 -5.01 -6.07 7.53
C CYS A 9 -5.69 -7.23 8.26
N GLU A 10 -6.93 -7.52 7.88
CA GLU A 10 -7.67 -8.63 8.49
C GLU A 10 -7.24 -9.98 7.95
N ASP A 11 -6.83 -10.03 6.67
CA ASP A 11 -6.41 -11.26 6.01
C ASP A 11 -5.46 -10.94 4.86
N TRP A 12 -4.25 -11.46 4.92
CA TRP A 12 -3.22 -11.23 3.90
C TRP A 12 -3.66 -11.68 2.51
N ASP A 13 -4.25 -12.87 2.40
CA ASP A 13 -4.62 -13.41 1.08
C ASP A 13 -5.66 -12.52 0.40
N ASN A 14 -6.65 -12.05 1.15
CA ASN A 14 -7.64 -11.12 0.62
C ASN A 14 -7.00 -9.79 0.24
N TRP A 15 -6.16 -9.23 1.12
CA TRP A 15 -5.48 -7.97 0.85
C TRP A 15 -4.64 -8.05 -0.42
N LYS A 16 -3.86 -9.11 -0.56
CA LYS A 16 -2.96 -9.30 -1.72
C LYS A 16 -3.77 -9.44 -3.01
N LYS A 17 -4.87 -10.17 -2.96
CA LYS A 17 -5.75 -10.32 -4.12
C LYS A 17 -6.30 -8.96 -4.57
N VAL A 18 -6.82 -8.17 -3.64
CA VAL A 18 -7.35 -6.84 -3.94
C VAL A 18 -6.23 -5.93 -4.46
N TYR A 19 -5.07 -5.97 -3.83
CA TYR A 19 -3.93 -5.18 -4.25
C TYR A 19 -3.58 -5.46 -5.71
N ASP A 20 -3.53 -6.74 -6.09
CA ASP A 20 -3.21 -7.15 -7.45
C ASP A 20 -4.33 -6.78 -8.43
N ASP A 21 -5.60 -6.95 -8.03
CA ASP A 21 -6.75 -6.62 -8.88
C ASP A 21 -6.82 -5.13 -9.23
N PHE A 22 -6.31 -4.27 -8.34
CA PHE A 22 -6.29 -2.83 -8.55
C PHE A 22 -4.92 -2.29 -9.00
N ALA A 23 -4.04 -3.16 -9.49
CA ALA A 23 -2.71 -2.73 -9.93
C ALA A 23 -2.79 -1.65 -11.03
N HIS A 24 -3.79 -1.70 -11.90
CA HIS A 24 -3.96 -0.76 -12.99
C HIS A 24 -4.09 0.71 -12.53
N ILE A 25 -4.63 0.96 -11.34
CA ILE A 25 -4.76 2.33 -10.86
C ILE A 25 -3.43 2.90 -10.35
N ARG A 26 -2.43 2.06 -10.12
CA ARG A 26 -1.10 2.48 -9.68
C ARG A 26 -0.10 2.61 -10.81
N GLU A 27 -0.44 2.11 -12.00
CA GLU A 27 0.44 2.18 -13.16
C GLU A 27 0.77 3.63 -13.50
N GLY A 28 2.06 3.90 -13.73
CA GLY A 28 2.54 5.25 -14.03
C GLY A 28 2.68 6.16 -12.80
N PHE A 29 2.17 5.74 -11.65
CA PHE A 29 2.30 6.50 -10.41
C PHE A 29 3.35 5.92 -9.49
N SER A 30 3.24 4.63 -9.15
CA SER A 30 4.16 4.00 -8.20
C SER A 30 4.77 2.73 -8.77
N LYS A 31 5.96 2.39 -8.25
CA LYS A 31 6.65 1.16 -8.59
C LYS A 31 6.85 0.36 -7.33
N ASP A 32 6.41 -0.90 -7.33
CA ASP A 32 6.59 -1.79 -6.20
C ASP A 32 8.03 -2.30 -6.17
N ILE A 33 8.72 -2.08 -5.05
CA ILE A 33 10.05 -2.62 -4.82
C ILE A 33 9.95 -3.91 -4.00
N PHE A 34 9.11 -3.89 -2.97
CA PHE A 34 8.86 -5.06 -2.14
C PHE A 34 7.41 -5.04 -1.65
N ILE A 35 6.71 -6.14 -1.80
CA ILE A 35 5.36 -6.33 -1.28
C ILE A 35 5.34 -7.62 -0.48
N GLY A 36 5.08 -7.50 0.81
CA GLY A 36 5.09 -8.67 1.69
C GLY A 36 4.52 -8.37 3.07
N HIS A 37 4.90 -9.18 4.03
CA HIS A 37 4.41 -9.08 5.40
C HIS A 37 5.49 -9.59 6.35
N GLU A 38 5.28 -9.38 7.65
CA GLU A 38 6.17 -9.95 8.65
C GLU A 38 6.09 -11.48 8.62
N ALA A 39 7.22 -12.14 8.82
CA ALA A 39 7.30 -13.60 8.76
C ALA A 39 6.42 -14.28 9.81
N GLU A 40 6.32 -13.69 10.99
CA GLU A 40 5.59 -14.26 12.11
C GLU A 40 4.13 -13.84 12.17
N ASN A 41 3.76 -12.77 11.44
CA ASN A 41 2.38 -12.30 11.41
C ASN A 41 2.01 -11.82 10.01
N PRO A 42 1.35 -12.68 9.19
CA PRO A 42 1.02 -12.34 7.81
C PRO A 42 0.08 -11.14 7.67
N ASN A 43 -0.60 -10.75 8.74
CA ASN A 43 -1.52 -9.62 8.71
C ASN A 43 -0.81 -8.27 8.95
N ASN A 44 0.48 -8.29 9.24
CA ASN A 44 1.30 -7.08 9.31
C ASN A 44 1.99 -6.86 7.96
N LEU A 45 1.44 -5.96 7.16
CA LEU A 45 1.92 -5.67 5.81
C LEU A 45 3.18 -4.81 5.83
N VAL A 46 4.07 -5.09 4.89
CA VAL A 46 5.24 -4.26 4.63
C VAL A 46 5.35 -4.03 3.13
N LEU A 47 5.24 -2.79 2.71
CA LEU A 47 5.36 -2.40 1.31
C LEU A 47 6.51 -1.41 1.17
N ILE A 48 7.35 -1.60 0.16
CA ILE A 48 8.35 -0.61 -0.21
C ILE A 48 8.05 -0.22 -1.65
N GLN A 49 7.84 1.07 -1.87
CA GLN A 49 7.43 1.60 -3.17
C GLN A 49 8.26 2.82 -3.53
N GLU A 50 8.40 3.04 -4.83
CA GLU A 50 8.94 4.28 -5.36
C GLU A 50 7.77 5.12 -5.88
N ILE A 51 7.68 6.36 -5.42
CA ILE A 51 6.61 7.30 -5.78
C ILE A 51 7.22 8.64 -6.23
N PRO A 52 6.46 9.46 -7.02
CA PRO A 52 6.99 10.77 -7.47
C PRO A 52 7.25 11.73 -6.31
N SER A 53 6.27 11.89 -5.41
CA SER A 53 6.37 12.79 -4.26
C SER A 53 5.29 12.45 -3.25
N MET A 54 5.44 12.95 -2.01
CA MET A 54 4.40 12.77 -0.99
C MET A 54 3.13 13.55 -1.34
N GLU A 55 3.26 14.68 -2.01
CA GLU A 55 2.10 15.46 -2.45
C GLU A 55 1.25 14.67 -3.45
N GLU A 56 1.89 14.04 -4.43
CA GLU A 56 1.19 13.18 -5.38
C GLU A 56 0.64 11.92 -4.74
N MET A 57 1.32 11.39 -3.72
CA MET A 57 0.82 10.26 -2.93
C MET A 57 -0.49 10.61 -2.23
N GLN A 58 -0.57 11.79 -1.61
CA GLN A 58 -1.78 12.25 -0.96
C GLN A 58 -2.92 12.43 -1.95
N ALA A 59 -2.63 12.99 -3.13
CA ALA A 59 -3.62 13.14 -4.19
C ALA A 59 -4.13 11.78 -4.68
N PHE A 60 -3.23 10.82 -4.82
CA PHE A 60 -3.58 9.46 -5.21
C PHE A 60 -4.48 8.78 -4.18
N MET A 61 -4.15 8.93 -2.89
CA MET A 61 -4.94 8.35 -1.79
C MET A 61 -6.36 8.93 -1.72
N ALA A 62 -6.57 10.13 -2.24
CA ALA A 62 -7.87 10.77 -2.26
C ALA A 62 -8.75 10.32 -3.44
N LYS A 63 -8.22 9.55 -4.39
CA LYS A 63 -9.01 9.10 -5.54
C LYS A 63 -10.05 8.07 -5.15
N PRO A 64 -11.28 8.16 -5.73
CA PRO A 64 -12.35 7.20 -5.40
C PRO A 64 -11.99 5.74 -5.67
N GLU A 65 -11.27 5.45 -6.75
CA GLU A 65 -10.84 4.09 -7.07
C GLU A 65 -9.95 3.51 -5.99
N ASN A 66 -9.06 4.34 -5.43
CA ASN A 66 -8.17 3.90 -4.36
C ASN A 66 -8.95 3.67 -3.06
N ALA A 67 -9.91 4.52 -2.76
CA ALA A 67 -10.77 4.34 -1.59
C ALA A 67 -11.57 3.03 -1.68
N GLU A 68 -12.05 2.68 -2.87
CA GLU A 68 -12.72 1.40 -3.10
C GLU A 68 -11.78 0.23 -2.86
N ALA A 69 -10.57 0.28 -3.38
CA ALA A 69 -9.58 -0.77 -3.19
C ALA A 69 -9.25 -0.96 -1.71
N ILE A 70 -9.04 0.13 -0.98
CA ILE A 70 -8.75 0.10 0.45
C ILE A 70 -9.91 -0.55 1.21
N SER A 71 -11.14 -0.17 0.91
CA SER A 71 -12.32 -0.74 1.56
C SER A 71 -12.42 -2.25 1.33
N LYS A 72 -12.19 -2.71 0.11
CA LYS A 72 -12.26 -4.13 -0.23
C LYS A 72 -11.12 -4.95 0.37
N SER A 73 -9.98 -4.34 0.59
CA SER A 73 -8.78 -5.02 1.10
C SER A 73 -8.83 -5.28 2.60
N ASN A 74 -9.74 -4.60 3.32
CA ASN A 74 -9.86 -4.70 4.78
C ASN A 74 -8.56 -4.32 5.51
N VAL A 75 -7.80 -3.38 4.95
CA VAL A 75 -6.65 -2.82 5.64
C VAL A 75 -7.13 -1.86 6.73
N LYS A 76 -6.46 -1.90 7.87
CA LYS A 76 -6.78 -1.02 9.00
C LYS A 76 -6.00 0.28 8.86
N LEU A 77 -6.65 1.31 8.32
CA LEU A 77 -5.99 2.58 8.01
C LEU A 77 -5.41 3.28 9.23
N ASP A 78 -6.01 3.11 10.39
CA ASP A 78 -5.52 3.69 11.64
C ASP A 78 -4.19 3.10 12.10
N THR A 79 -3.78 1.98 11.54
CA THR A 79 -2.49 1.35 11.83
C THR A 79 -1.41 1.71 10.81
N MET A 80 -1.77 2.43 9.75
CA MET A 80 -0.85 2.73 8.65
C MET A 80 0.25 3.68 9.08
N LYS A 81 1.49 3.32 8.75
CA LYS A 81 2.66 4.15 8.96
C LYS A 81 3.43 4.26 7.66
N VAL A 82 3.75 5.48 7.26
CA VAL A 82 4.56 5.75 6.07
C VAL A 82 5.90 6.31 6.51
N THR A 83 6.99 5.68 6.05
CA THR A 83 8.34 6.10 6.39
C THR A 83 9.11 6.43 5.11
N ASN A 84 9.75 7.59 5.08
CA ASN A 84 10.64 7.96 3.97
C ASN A 84 11.95 7.18 4.12
N LEU A 85 12.40 6.59 3.02
CA LEU A 85 13.64 5.82 3.01
C LEU A 85 14.73 6.58 2.27
N ALA A 86 15.95 6.50 2.78
CA ALA A 86 17.12 7.03 2.09
C ALA A 86 17.56 6.05 1.00
N ASP A 87 18.07 6.59 -0.08
CA ASP A 87 18.62 5.80 -1.18
C ASP A 87 20.01 5.25 -0.84
#